data_46feda470263c589255ba57536f5c18e
#
_entry.id   46feda470263c589255ba57536f5c18e
#
_cell.length_a   1.000
_cell.length_b   1.000
_cell.length_c   1.000
_cell.angle_alpha   90.00
_cell.angle_beta   90.00
_cell.angle_gamma   90.00
#
_symmetry.space_group_name_H-M   'P 1'
#
loop_
_entity.id
_entity.type
_entity.pdbx_description
1 polymer ?
#
loop_
_entity_poly.entity_id
_entity_poly.type
_entity_poly.pdbx_seq_one_letter_code
_entity_poly.pdbx_strand_id
1 'polypeptide(L)'
;MNFKHRSFFKLGILLALFIINNSCKTTSINDGFYPIFNGENLEGWSGDSTYWSVKDGVLIGEVTPEIILKRNSFIIYEKEQPSNFELKLQYRISKNGNSGVNYRSEKIKNKPFALKGYQSDIDGKNRYTGQNYEEKKRTTLAYIGEKVIIETMPDSILLTNIRKNVKRNCWQTRNITASLGNKKELTTHIKDNDWNTMHIIINESRMQHYVNGILMSDVTDLDAKNRMIKGYIGVQVHTGPPMKVEYKNIRLKIIS
;
A
#
# COMPACT_ATOMS: atom_id res chain seq x y z
N MET A 1 55.83 17.45 76.33
CA MET A 1 55.16 18.21 75.29
C MET A 1 54.45 17.19 74.38
N ASN A 2 53.20 16.95 74.64
CA ASN A 2 52.39 15.85 74.01
C ASN A 2 51.61 16.39 72.85
N PHE A 3 51.86 15.90 71.66
CA PHE A 3 50.96 16.14 70.48
C PHE A 3 50.05 14.96 70.31
N LYS A 4 48.77 15.21 70.47
CA LYS A 4 47.70 14.26 70.14
C LYS A 4 47.38 14.25 68.65
N HIS A 5 47.53 13.10 67.96
CA HIS A 5 46.99 12.84 66.64
C HIS A 5 45.53 12.68 66.70
N ARG A 6 44.76 13.52 65.96
CA ARG A 6 43.33 13.33 65.64
C ARG A 6 43.21 12.60 64.33
N SER A 7 42.68 11.39 64.40
CA SER A 7 42.29 10.61 63.25
C SER A 7 40.96 11.12 62.65
N PHE A 8 40.92 11.56 61.41
CA PHE A 8 39.68 11.89 60.71
C PHE A 8 39.16 10.66 59.99
N PHE A 9 38.05 10.11 60.46
CA PHE A 9 37.25 9.09 59.75
C PHE A 9 36.50 9.77 58.59
N LYS A 10 36.88 9.48 57.38
CA LYS A 10 36.11 9.88 56.15
C LYS A 10 35.02 8.87 55.91
N LEU A 11 33.77 9.24 56.24
CA LEU A 11 32.58 8.48 55.92
C LEU A 11 32.23 8.65 54.43
N GLY A 12 32.54 7.63 53.63
CA GLY A 12 32.19 7.61 52.22
C GLY A 12 30.72 7.21 52.05
N ILE A 13 29.87 8.15 51.65
CA ILE A 13 28.48 7.87 51.28
C ILE A 13 28.49 7.29 49.86
N LEU A 14 28.20 5.98 49.75
CA LEU A 14 27.99 5.27 48.48
C LEU A 14 26.56 5.55 48.00
N LEU A 15 26.42 6.47 47.07
CA LEU A 15 25.14 6.78 46.42
C LEU A 15 24.82 5.70 45.37
N ALA A 16 24.00 4.71 45.71
CA ALA A 16 23.51 3.70 44.77
C ALA A 16 22.42 4.34 43.87
N LEU A 17 22.77 4.66 42.62
CA LEU A 17 21.80 5.05 41.62
C LEU A 17 21.00 3.82 41.21
N PHE A 18 19.77 3.71 41.72
CA PHE A 18 18.75 2.81 41.18
C PHE A 18 18.23 3.35 39.86
N ILE A 19 18.76 2.83 38.75
CA ILE A 19 18.16 3.06 37.42
C ILE A 19 16.88 2.23 37.35
N ILE A 20 15.75 2.88 37.57
CA ILE A 20 14.43 2.26 37.34
C ILE A 20 14.24 2.21 35.83
N ASN A 21 14.51 1.05 35.22
CA ASN A 21 14.10 0.76 33.86
C ASN A 21 12.57 0.63 33.82
N ASN A 22 11.87 1.74 33.61
CA ASN A 22 10.47 1.74 33.22
C ASN A 22 10.36 1.17 31.81
N SER A 23 10.34 -0.15 31.70
CA SER A 23 9.91 -0.83 30.50
C SER A 23 8.42 -0.51 30.29
N CYS A 24 8.16 0.48 29.43
CA CYS A 24 6.81 0.74 28.95
C CYS A 24 6.34 -0.53 28.23
N LYS A 25 5.60 -1.41 28.93
CA LYS A 25 4.83 -2.47 28.26
C LYS A 25 3.77 -1.78 27.44
N THR A 26 4.08 -1.54 26.15
CA THR A 26 3.05 -1.29 25.15
C THR A 26 2.17 -2.54 25.13
N THR A 27 1.02 -2.46 25.77
CA THR A 27 -0.07 -3.43 25.54
C THR A 27 -0.38 -3.35 24.05
N SER A 28 0.07 -4.35 23.31
CA SER A 28 -0.33 -4.49 21.91
C SER A 28 -1.84 -4.71 21.92
N ILE A 29 -2.58 -3.67 21.56
CA ILE A 29 -4.00 -3.82 21.26
C ILE A 29 -4.02 -4.82 20.10
N ASN A 30 -4.58 -5.99 20.32
CA ASN A 30 -4.80 -6.96 19.25
C ASN A 30 -5.89 -6.39 18.33
N ASP A 31 -5.49 -5.58 17.36
CA ASP A 31 -6.37 -4.95 16.39
C ASP A 31 -6.78 -5.91 15.25
N GLY A 32 -6.38 -7.19 15.37
CA GLY A 32 -6.64 -8.25 14.40
C GLY A 32 -5.75 -8.19 13.16
N PHE A 33 -4.80 -7.25 13.08
CA PHE A 33 -3.82 -7.19 12.00
C PHE A 33 -2.62 -8.09 12.28
N TYR A 34 -2.21 -8.86 11.28
CA TYR A 34 -0.98 -9.65 11.28
C TYR A 34 -0.05 -9.25 10.13
N PRO A 35 1.28 -9.35 10.32
CA PRO A 35 2.24 -8.98 9.28
C PRO A 35 2.21 -10.02 8.16
N ILE A 36 2.20 -9.54 6.91
CA ILE A 36 2.38 -10.36 5.71
C ILE A 36 3.73 -10.13 5.01
N PHE A 37 4.54 -9.24 5.56
CA PHE A 37 5.94 -9.02 5.21
C PHE A 37 6.77 -9.02 6.50
N ASN A 38 7.81 -9.86 6.54
CA ASN A 38 8.62 -10.09 7.75
C ASN A 38 9.72 -9.03 7.97
N GLY A 39 10.00 -8.19 6.96
CA GLY A 39 11.07 -7.18 7.01
C GLY A 39 12.48 -7.74 6.79
N GLU A 40 12.65 -9.05 6.65
CA GLU A 40 13.97 -9.69 6.56
C GLU A 40 14.27 -10.18 5.14
N ASN A 41 13.27 -10.77 4.48
CA ASN A 41 13.42 -11.37 3.17
C ASN A 41 12.09 -11.43 2.41
N LEU A 42 12.09 -12.04 1.23
CA LEU A 42 10.92 -12.16 0.36
C LEU A 42 10.11 -13.45 0.63
N GLU A 43 10.23 -14.07 1.80
CA GLU A 43 9.45 -15.26 2.13
C GLU A 43 7.94 -15.00 2.00
N GLY A 44 7.25 -15.85 1.24
CA GLY A 44 5.82 -15.68 0.94
C GLY A 44 5.50 -14.66 -0.16
N TRP A 45 6.52 -14.06 -0.76
CA TRP A 45 6.38 -13.13 -1.86
C TRP A 45 7.12 -13.63 -3.10
N SER A 46 6.52 -13.49 -4.28
CA SER A 46 7.07 -13.89 -5.58
C SER A 46 7.18 -12.68 -6.49
N GLY A 47 8.39 -12.37 -6.92
CA GLY A 47 8.71 -11.22 -7.79
C GLY A 47 10.03 -11.43 -8.52
N ASP A 48 10.30 -10.58 -9.51
CA ASP A 48 11.56 -10.58 -10.25
C ASP A 48 12.64 -9.90 -9.39
N SER A 49 13.67 -10.68 -9.01
CA SER A 49 14.80 -10.18 -8.20
C SER A 49 15.63 -9.09 -8.88
N THR A 50 15.45 -8.89 -10.18
CA THR A 50 16.05 -7.75 -10.89
C THR A 50 15.52 -6.42 -10.38
N TYR A 51 14.26 -6.39 -9.91
CA TYR A 51 13.58 -5.16 -9.48
C TYR A 51 13.27 -5.13 -7.99
N TRP A 52 13.19 -6.31 -7.31
CA TRP A 52 12.71 -6.40 -5.95
C TRP A 52 13.78 -6.93 -5.00
N SER A 53 13.97 -6.23 -3.90
CA SER A 53 14.91 -6.59 -2.84
C SER A 53 14.38 -6.21 -1.47
N VAL A 54 15.05 -6.68 -0.40
CA VAL A 54 14.79 -6.29 0.98
C VAL A 54 16.07 -5.74 1.58
N LYS A 55 15.97 -4.59 2.24
CA LYS A 55 17.07 -3.97 2.98
C LYS A 55 16.53 -3.17 4.16
N ASP A 56 17.14 -3.34 5.32
CA ASP A 56 16.84 -2.59 6.55
C ASP A 56 15.35 -2.56 6.94
N GLY A 57 14.67 -3.72 6.83
CA GLY A 57 13.24 -3.85 7.14
C GLY A 57 12.29 -3.35 6.05
N VAL A 58 12.81 -2.99 4.88
CA VAL A 58 12.07 -2.37 3.79
C VAL A 58 12.06 -3.25 2.54
N LEU A 59 10.88 -3.47 1.98
CA LEU A 59 10.69 -4.04 0.65
C LEU A 59 10.92 -2.93 -0.39
N ILE A 60 11.89 -3.11 -1.27
CA ILE A 60 12.33 -2.12 -2.25
C ILE A 60 12.01 -2.60 -3.65
N GLY A 61 11.28 -1.79 -4.40
CA GLY A 61 11.09 -1.93 -5.83
C GLY A 61 11.85 -0.80 -6.56
N GLU A 62 12.77 -1.17 -7.46
CA GLU A 62 13.63 -0.18 -8.13
C GLU A 62 13.82 -0.50 -9.61
N VAL A 63 13.77 0.55 -10.42
CA VAL A 63 14.12 0.54 -11.85
C VAL A 63 15.17 1.61 -12.05
N THR A 64 16.38 1.19 -12.39
CA THR A 64 17.52 2.09 -12.64
C THR A 64 17.62 2.45 -14.12
N PRO A 65 18.43 3.45 -14.52
CA PRO A 65 18.66 3.78 -15.94
C PRO A 65 19.20 2.61 -16.77
N GLU A 66 19.95 1.69 -16.14
CA GLU A 66 20.60 0.54 -16.78
C GLU A 66 19.64 -0.65 -16.94
N ILE A 67 18.54 -0.66 -16.18
CA ILE A 67 17.59 -1.76 -16.15
C ILE A 67 16.30 -1.38 -16.87
N ILE A 68 16.08 -1.94 -18.07
CA ILE A 68 14.89 -1.65 -18.87
C ILE A 68 13.72 -2.53 -18.43
N LEU A 69 12.72 -1.90 -17.82
CA LEU A 69 11.44 -2.54 -17.51
C LEU A 69 10.50 -2.47 -18.73
N LYS A 70 10.31 -3.58 -19.43
CA LYS A 70 9.49 -3.65 -20.67
C LYS A 70 7.97 -3.64 -20.40
N ARG A 71 7.55 -4.01 -19.20
CA ARG A 71 6.15 -4.05 -18.72
C ARG A 71 6.11 -3.91 -17.21
N ASN A 72 4.98 -3.45 -16.67
CA ASN A 72 4.77 -3.42 -15.24
C ASN A 72 5.06 -4.78 -14.62
N SER A 73 5.85 -4.80 -13.54
CA SER A 73 6.21 -5.99 -12.80
C SER A 73 5.76 -5.86 -11.35
N PHE A 74 5.29 -6.97 -10.81
CA PHE A 74 4.75 -7.02 -9.45
C PHE A 74 5.58 -7.96 -8.59
N ILE A 75 5.66 -7.64 -7.29
CA ILE A 75 5.93 -8.65 -6.30
C ILE A 75 4.59 -9.05 -5.66
N ILE A 76 4.31 -10.34 -5.58
CA ILE A 76 2.99 -10.93 -5.32
C ILE A 76 3.04 -11.71 -4.03
N TYR A 77 2.13 -11.42 -3.10
CA TYR A 77 1.93 -12.22 -1.89
C TYR A 77 1.21 -13.52 -2.24
N GLU A 78 1.85 -14.66 -1.94
CA GLU A 78 1.42 -15.98 -2.41
C GLU A 78 0.63 -16.80 -1.38
N LYS A 79 0.72 -16.41 -0.09
CA LYS A 79 0.16 -17.25 1.00
C LYS A 79 -1.36 -17.19 1.08
N GLU A 80 -1.97 -16.05 0.66
CA GLU A 80 -3.42 -15.86 0.78
C GLU A 80 -4.02 -15.08 -0.40
N GLN A 81 -5.30 -15.34 -0.67
CA GLN A 81 -6.11 -14.62 -1.63
C GLN A 81 -7.41 -14.14 -0.95
N PRO A 82 -7.33 -13.08 -0.15
CA PRO A 82 -8.45 -12.64 0.66
C PRO A 82 -9.60 -12.08 -0.17
N SER A 83 -10.83 -12.26 0.34
CA SER A 83 -12.04 -11.64 -0.20
C SER A 83 -12.35 -10.33 0.53
N ASN A 84 -12.69 -10.39 1.82
CA ASN A 84 -12.95 -9.22 2.66
C ASN A 84 -11.77 -9.02 3.60
N PHE A 85 -11.23 -7.82 3.64
CA PHE A 85 -10.03 -7.56 4.43
C PHE A 85 -9.77 -6.07 4.62
N GLU A 86 -8.91 -5.77 5.58
CA GLU A 86 -8.20 -4.51 5.70
C GLU A 86 -6.71 -4.75 5.44
N LEU A 87 -6.09 -3.91 4.62
CA LEU A 87 -4.65 -3.92 4.35
C LEU A 87 -4.06 -2.58 4.76
N LYS A 88 -3.09 -2.60 5.67
CA LYS A 88 -2.33 -1.42 6.08
C LYS A 88 -0.87 -1.58 5.71
N LEU A 89 -0.27 -0.53 5.19
CA LEU A 89 1.15 -0.48 4.89
C LEU A 89 1.67 0.96 4.94
N GLN A 90 2.99 1.08 4.97
CA GLN A 90 3.67 2.35 4.71
C GLN A 90 4.41 2.28 3.39
N TYR A 91 4.38 3.38 2.64
CA TYR A 91 5.11 3.49 1.38
C TYR A 91 5.84 4.82 1.28
N ARG A 92 6.92 4.83 0.50
CA ARG A 92 7.64 6.02 0.06
C ARG A 92 8.01 5.82 -1.41
N ILE A 93 7.90 6.86 -2.23
CA ILE A 93 8.14 6.77 -3.68
C ILE A 93 8.94 7.96 -4.17
N SER A 94 9.85 7.73 -5.12
CA SER A 94 10.59 8.77 -5.81
C SER A 94 9.67 9.67 -6.66
N LYS A 95 10.05 10.92 -6.85
CA LYS A 95 9.24 11.96 -7.52
C LYS A 95 8.69 11.56 -8.90
N ASN A 96 9.44 10.78 -9.67
CA ASN A 96 9.01 10.32 -11.00
C ASN A 96 8.45 8.89 -10.99
N GLY A 97 8.32 8.29 -9.80
CA GLY A 97 7.83 6.94 -9.66
C GLY A 97 6.32 6.83 -9.92
N ASN A 98 5.94 5.66 -10.42
CA ASN A 98 4.56 5.21 -10.50
C ASN A 98 4.51 3.78 -9.97
N SER A 99 3.56 3.51 -9.10
CA SER A 99 3.37 2.24 -8.44
C SER A 99 1.90 2.05 -8.05
N GLY A 100 1.61 1.00 -7.30
CA GLY A 100 0.28 0.76 -6.76
C GLY A 100 0.23 -0.51 -5.95
N VAL A 101 -0.77 -0.59 -5.10
CA VAL A 101 -1.09 -1.78 -4.32
C VAL A 101 -2.26 -2.50 -4.98
N ASN A 102 -1.96 -3.62 -5.62
CA ASN A 102 -2.97 -4.49 -6.21
C ASN A 102 -3.60 -5.40 -5.17
N TYR A 103 -4.89 -5.66 -5.35
CA TYR A 103 -5.65 -6.57 -4.51
C TYR A 103 -6.78 -7.23 -5.31
N ARG A 104 -7.32 -8.33 -4.80
CA ARG A 104 -8.30 -9.16 -5.52
C ARG A 104 -7.89 -9.32 -7.00
N SER A 105 -6.59 -9.55 -7.23
CA SER A 105 -6.01 -9.61 -8.55
C SER A 105 -5.73 -11.05 -8.96
N GLU A 106 -5.68 -11.29 -10.26
CA GLU A 106 -5.27 -12.58 -10.83
C GLU A 106 -3.96 -12.45 -11.61
N LYS A 107 -3.18 -13.53 -11.61
CA LYS A 107 -1.96 -13.61 -12.42
C LYS A 107 -2.31 -13.71 -13.90
N ILE A 108 -1.59 -13.00 -14.74
CA ILE A 108 -1.80 -13.08 -16.18
C ILE A 108 -1.06 -14.30 -16.73
N LYS A 109 -1.80 -15.24 -17.34
CA LYS A 109 -1.22 -16.44 -17.97
C LYS A 109 -0.09 -16.09 -18.93
N ASN A 110 1.02 -16.82 -18.87
CA ASN A 110 2.21 -16.65 -19.71
C ASN A 110 2.89 -15.25 -19.57
N LYS A 111 2.63 -14.52 -18.49
CA LYS A 111 3.32 -13.27 -18.17
C LYS A 111 3.77 -13.31 -16.70
N PRO A 112 4.97 -13.81 -16.41
CA PRO A 112 5.46 -13.86 -15.04
C PRO A 112 5.42 -12.49 -14.39
N PHE A 113 5.11 -12.48 -13.10
CA PHE A 113 5.02 -11.27 -12.27
C PHE A 113 4.08 -10.17 -12.82
N ALA A 114 3.03 -10.57 -13.53
CA ALA A 114 2.03 -9.65 -14.04
C ALA A 114 0.66 -9.94 -13.39
N LEU A 115 0.04 -8.90 -12.85
CA LEU A 115 -1.30 -8.93 -12.27
C LEU A 115 -2.30 -8.17 -13.13
N LYS A 116 -3.57 -8.55 -13.02
CA LYS A 116 -4.74 -7.78 -13.45
C LYS A 116 -5.79 -7.80 -12.35
N GLY A 117 -6.38 -6.66 -12.03
CA GLY A 117 -7.34 -6.50 -10.94
C GLY A 117 -7.30 -5.10 -10.34
N TYR A 118 -7.94 -4.92 -9.19
CA TYR A 118 -8.02 -3.62 -8.54
C TYR A 118 -6.66 -3.16 -8.00
N GLN A 119 -6.47 -1.84 -8.01
CA GLN A 119 -5.25 -1.20 -7.56
C GLN A 119 -5.56 0.12 -6.84
N SER A 120 -4.97 0.32 -5.68
CA SER A 120 -4.81 1.64 -5.11
C SER A 120 -3.53 2.25 -5.67
N ASP A 121 -3.66 3.26 -6.50
CA ASP A 121 -2.53 3.88 -7.19
C ASP A 121 -1.60 4.64 -6.22
N ILE A 122 -0.32 4.66 -6.57
CA ILE A 122 0.73 5.45 -5.92
C ILE A 122 1.53 6.17 -7.02
N ASP A 123 1.57 7.50 -6.98
CA ASP A 123 2.27 8.33 -7.95
C ASP A 123 3.13 9.38 -7.25
N GLY A 124 4.42 9.44 -7.56
CA GLY A 124 5.37 10.35 -6.92
C GLY A 124 5.10 11.85 -7.17
N LYS A 125 4.18 12.18 -8.08
CA LYS A 125 3.65 13.54 -8.30
C LYS A 125 2.27 13.73 -7.70
N ASN A 126 1.77 12.76 -6.97
CA ASN A 126 0.46 12.77 -6.29
C ASN A 126 -0.75 13.04 -7.21
N ARG A 127 -0.62 12.75 -8.51
CA ARG A 127 -1.72 12.94 -9.47
C ARG A 127 -2.80 11.86 -9.36
N TYR A 128 -2.38 10.66 -8.91
CA TYR A 128 -3.22 9.46 -8.92
C TYR A 128 -3.25 8.74 -7.56
N THR A 129 -2.41 9.13 -6.60
CA THR A 129 -2.28 8.44 -5.31
C THR A 129 -3.61 8.33 -4.57
N GLY A 130 -4.03 7.10 -4.29
CA GLY A 130 -5.28 6.79 -3.62
C GLY A 130 -6.51 6.66 -4.52
N GLN A 131 -6.40 6.93 -5.84
CA GLN A 131 -7.50 6.59 -6.75
C GLN A 131 -7.68 5.07 -6.86
N ASN A 132 -8.88 4.64 -7.25
CA ASN A 132 -9.15 3.24 -7.52
C ASN A 132 -9.02 2.97 -9.02
N TYR A 133 -8.03 2.17 -9.38
CA TYR A 133 -7.74 1.74 -10.74
C TYR A 133 -7.92 0.23 -10.88
N GLU A 134 -8.26 -0.25 -12.05
CA GLU A 134 -8.31 -1.68 -12.34
C GLU A 134 -7.30 -2.03 -13.43
N GLU A 135 -6.14 -2.54 -12.99
CA GLU A 135 -5.01 -2.87 -13.86
C GLU A 135 -5.40 -3.91 -14.91
N LYS A 136 -5.12 -3.60 -16.19
CA LYS A 136 -5.42 -4.46 -17.35
C LYS A 136 -6.89 -4.83 -17.54
N LYS A 137 -7.83 -4.13 -16.88
CA LYS A 137 -9.27 -4.33 -17.02
C LYS A 137 -9.99 -3.01 -17.31
N ARG A 138 -10.81 -2.49 -16.38
CA ARG A 138 -11.69 -1.32 -16.61
C ARG A 138 -11.02 0.04 -16.37
N THR A 139 -9.74 0.07 -16.01
CA THR A 139 -8.98 1.30 -15.72
C THR A 139 -9.52 2.08 -14.52
N THR A 140 -9.63 3.41 -14.58
CA THR A 140 -10.03 4.21 -13.44
C THR A 140 -11.51 3.98 -13.07
N LEU A 141 -11.74 3.39 -11.90
CA LEU A 141 -13.07 3.20 -11.32
C LEU A 141 -13.51 4.42 -10.50
N ALA A 142 -12.61 5.03 -9.77
CA ALA A 142 -12.83 6.31 -9.09
C ALA A 142 -11.55 7.14 -9.07
N TYR A 143 -11.67 8.42 -9.40
CA TYR A 143 -10.59 9.38 -9.21
C TYR A 143 -10.49 9.81 -7.73
N ILE A 144 -9.42 10.52 -7.38
CA ILE A 144 -9.27 11.11 -6.06
C ILE A 144 -10.44 12.06 -5.78
N GLY A 145 -11.09 11.88 -4.65
CA GLY A 145 -12.22 12.69 -4.22
C GLY A 145 -13.59 12.18 -4.65
N GLU A 146 -13.65 11.00 -5.26
CA GLU A 146 -14.92 10.45 -5.74
C GLU A 146 -15.42 9.28 -4.92
N LYS A 147 -16.73 9.28 -4.67
CA LYS A 147 -17.50 8.11 -4.28
C LYS A 147 -18.31 7.64 -5.49
N VAL A 148 -18.14 6.37 -5.87
CA VAL A 148 -18.63 5.84 -7.15
C VAL A 148 -19.35 4.51 -6.95
N ILE A 149 -20.43 4.32 -7.70
CA ILE A 149 -21.06 3.02 -7.93
C ILE A 149 -20.76 2.60 -9.37
N ILE A 150 -20.23 1.39 -9.55
CA ILE A 150 -20.05 0.76 -10.86
C ILE A 150 -21.24 -0.17 -11.08
N GLU A 151 -22.05 0.13 -12.07
CA GLU A 151 -23.18 -0.70 -12.45
C GLU A 151 -22.73 -1.85 -13.37
N THR A 152 -23.58 -2.88 -13.49
CA THR A 152 -23.35 -3.95 -14.45
C THR A 152 -23.31 -3.40 -15.87
N MET A 153 -22.24 -3.71 -16.58
CA MET A 153 -22.10 -3.29 -17.97
C MET A 153 -23.17 -3.92 -18.85
N PRO A 154 -23.94 -3.13 -19.63
CA PRO A 154 -24.87 -3.64 -20.61
C PRO A 154 -24.21 -4.57 -21.64
N ASP A 155 -24.88 -5.63 -22.07
CA ASP A 155 -24.35 -6.59 -23.03
C ASP A 155 -23.97 -5.93 -24.37
N SER A 156 -24.70 -4.88 -24.77
CA SER A 156 -24.43 -4.08 -25.97
C SER A 156 -23.06 -3.35 -25.96
N ILE A 157 -22.46 -3.15 -24.77
CA ILE A 157 -21.18 -2.46 -24.62
C ILE A 157 -20.02 -3.47 -24.52
N LEU A 158 -20.33 -4.74 -24.39
CA LEU A 158 -19.37 -5.81 -24.16
C LEU A 158 -18.24 -5.83 -25.18
N LEU A 159 -17.04 -6.01 -24.66
CA LEU A 159 -15.78 -6.41 -25.30
C LEU A 159 -15.35 -5.58 -26.53
N THR A 160 -16.21 -5.29 -27.49
CA THR A 160 -15.86 -4.53 -28.70
C THR A 160 -15.48 -3.08 -28.39
N ASN A 161 -16.04 -2.50 -27.32
CA ASN A 161 -15.80 -1.10 -26.95
C ASN A 161 -14.90 -0.92 -25.72
N ILE A 162 -14.48 -2.00 -25.06
CA ILE A 162 -13.66 -1.90 -23.84
C ILE A 162 -12.38 -1.10 -24.08
N ARG A 163 -11.74 -1.26 -25.25
CA ARG A 163 -10.54 -0.50 -25.62
C ARG A 163 -10.80 1.00 -25.82
N LYS A 164 -11.99 1.35 -26.31
CA LYS A 164 -12.40 2.77 -26.44
C LYS A 164 -12.58 3.39 -25.07
N ASN A 165 -13.20 2.67 -24.14
CA ASN A 165 -13.36 3.10 -22.76
C ASN A 165 -12.03 3.21 -22.05
N VAL A 166 -11.13 2.24 -22.22
CA VAL A 166 -9.76 2.28 -21.71
C VAL A 166 -9.00 3.49 -22.25
N LYS A 167 -9.09 3.77 -23.57
CA LYS A 167 -8.44 4.96 -24.16
C LYS A 167 -8.96 6.29 -23.60
N ARG A 168 -10.21 6.33 -23.13
CA ARG A 168 -10.81 7.48 -22.45
C ARG A 168 -10.48 7.53 -20.97
N ASN A 169 -9.76 6.54 -20.47
CA ASN A 169 -9.38 6.39 -19.06
C ASN A 169 -10.58 6.45 -18.12
N CYS A 170 -11.74 5.95 -18.55
CA CYS A 170 -12.93 5.83 -17.71
C CYS A 170 -13.82 4.66 -18.13
N TRP A 171 -14.59 4.17 -17.17
CA TRP A 171 -15.58 3.14 -17.39
C TRP A 171 -16.97 3.74 -17.55
N GLN A 172 -17.76 3.28 -18.56
CA GLN A 172 -19.02 3.93 -18.93
C GLN A 172 -20.15 3.75 -17.91
N THR A 173 -20.10 2.70 -17.09
CA THR A 173 -21.13 2.43 -16.07
C THR A 173 -20.83 3.06 -14.72
N ARG A 174 -19.90 3.99 -14.67
CA ARG A 174 -19.40 4.65 -13.48
C ARG A 174 -20.31 5.82 -13.07
N ASN A 175 -20.99 5.70 -11.95
CA ASN A 175 -21.88 6.71 -11.40
C ASN A 175 -21.24 7.38 -10.18
N ILE A 176 -20.90 8.65 -10.26
CA ILE A 176 -20.41 9.44 -9.12
C ILE A 176 -21.60 9.76 -8.22
N THR A 177 -21.61 9.22 -7.00
CA THR A 177 -22.72 9.38 -6.04
C THR A 177 -22.46 10.45 -4.99
N ALA A 178 -21.19 10.78 -4.73
CA ALA A 178 -20.81 11.85 -3.83
C ALA A 178 -19.38 12.35 -4.10
N SER A 179 -19.07 13.57 -3.64
CA SER A 179 -17.72 14.07 -3.51
C SER A 179 -17.18 13.78 -2.10
N LEU A 180 -15.92 13.31 -2.04
CA LEU A 180 -15.18 13.13 -0.78
C LEU A 180 -14.32 14.37 -0.45
N GLY A 181 -14.30 15.36 -1.33
CA GLY A 181 -13.52 16.58 -1.21
C GLY A 181 -12.82 16.97 -2.52
N ASN A 182 -12.25 18.14 -2.54
CA ASN A 182 -11.51 18.63 -3.69
C ASN A 182 -10.16 17.89 -3.81
N LYS A 183 -9.85 17.38 -4.99
CA LYS A 183 -8.59 16.66 -5.25
C LYS A 183 -7.35 17.41 -4.78
N LYS A 184 -7.27 18.73 -5.07
CA LYS A 184 -6.11 19.56 -4.70
C LYS A 184 -5.93 19.61 -3.18
N GLU A 185 -7.03 19.71 -2.42
CA GLU A 185 -7.00 19.70 -0.96
C GLU A 185 -6.63 18.32 -0.42
N LEU A 186 -7.27 17.26 -0.90
CA LEU A 186 -7.00 15.90 -0.47
C LEU A 186 -5.51 15.51 -0.69
N THR A 187 -4.93 15.94 -1.80
CA THR A 187 -3.51 15.61 -2.11
C THR A 187 -2.51 16.38 -1.24
N THR A 188 -2.89 17.45 -0.56
CA THR A 188 -1.99 18.13 0.40
C THR A 188 -1.64 17.29 1.62
N HIS A 189 -2.43 16.25 1.92
CA HIS A 189 -2.16 15.31 2.99
C HIS A 189 -1.12 14.26 2.62
N ILE A 190 -0.68 14.18 1.36
CA ILE A 190 0.33 13.22 0.89
C ILE A 190 1.71 13.87 1.02
N LYS A 191 2.64 13.16 1.66
CA LYS A 191 4.02 13.64 1.86
C LYS A 191 4.87 13.25 0.66
N ASP A 192 5.52 14.24 0.05
CA ASP A 192 6.41 14.03 -1.08
C ASP A 192 7.71 13.36 -0.65
N ASN A 193 8.09 12.28 -1.32
CA ASN A 193 9.34 11.53 -1.07
C ASN A 193 9.56 11.16 0.41
N ASP A 194 8.49 10.97 1.15
CA ASP A 194 8.51 10.59 2.57
C ASP A 194 7.51 9.45 2.82
N TRP A 195 7.55 8.88 4.03
CA TRP A 195 6.67 7.81 4.42
C TRP A 195 5.22 8.25 4.58
N ASN A 196 4.35 7.63 3.79
CA ASN A 196 2.90 7.74 3.86
C ASN A 196 2.31 6.42 4.33
N THR A 197 1.17 6.48 5.00
CA THR A 197 0.37 5.28 5.32
C THR A 197 -0.69 5.09 4.25
N MET A 198 -0.89 3.85 3.82
CA MET A 198 -2.04 3.45 3.01
C MET A 198 -2.87 2.45 3.81
N HIS A 199 -4.18 2.65 3.81
CA HIS A 199 -5.14 1.73 4.39
C HIS A 199 -6.22 1.45 3.35
N ILE A 200 -6.34 0.20 2.95
CA ILE A 200 -7.32 -0.30 1.99
C ILE A 200 -8.33 -1.14 2.76
N ILE A 201 -9.61 -0.81 2.65
CA ILE A 201 -10.72 -1.55 3.28
C ILE A 201 -11.58 -2.14 2.17
N ILE A 202 -11.70 -3.45 2.19
CA ILE A 202 -12.50 -4.20 1.22
C ILE A 202 -13.54 -5.01 1.97
N ASN A 203 -14.80 -4.64 1.77
CA ASN A 203 -15.92 -5.34 2.37
C ASN A 203 -16.98 -5.59 1.30
N GLU A 204 -17.24 -6.86 0.97
CA GLU A 204 -18.10 -7.29 -0.11
C GLU A 204 -17.76 -6.59 -1.44
N SER A 205 -18.68 -5.77 -1.97
CA SER A 205 -18.46 -5.01 -3.20
C SER A 205 -17.82 -3.63 -3.00
N ARG A 206 -17.63 -3.18 -1.74
CA ARG A 206 -17.12 -1.85 -1.43
C ARG A 206 -15.63 -1.87 -1.21
N MET A 207 -14.96 -0.88 -1.77
CA MET A 207 -13.51 -0.68 -1.74
C MET A 207 -13.20 0.77 -1.38
N GLN A 208 -12.50 0.99 -0.28
CA GLN A 208 -12.14 2.31 0.23
C GLN A 208 -10.63 2.43 0.32
N HIS A 209 -10.07 3.50 -0.23
CA HIS A 209 -8.65 3.78 -0.18
C HIS A 209 -8.38 5.02 0.67
N TYR A 210 -7.58 4.85 1.71
CA TYR A 210 -7.14 5.93 2.58
C TYR A 210 -5.64 6.14 2.43
N VAL A 211 -5.23 7.40 2.41
CA VAL A 211 -3.82 7.82 2.51
C VAL A 211 -3.68 8.77 3.68
N ASN A 212 -2.78 8.47 4.61
CA ASN A 212 -2.57 9.22 5.85
C ASN A 212 -3.88 9.48 6.64
N GLY A 213 -4.80 8.50 6.63
CA GLY A 213 -6.10 8.58 7.31
C GLY A 213 -7.19 9.33 6.53
N ILE A 214 -6.87 9.89 5.37
CA ILE A 214 -7.82 10.62 4.52
C ILE A 214 -8.40 9.68 3.46
N LEU A 215 -9.72 9.61 3.34
CA LEU A 215 -10.42 8.82 2.32
C LEU A 215 -10.24 9.47 0.94
N MET A 216 -9.52 8.79 0.06
CA MET A 216 -9.18 9.27 -1.29
C MET A 216 -10.18 8.82 -2.34
N SER A 217 -10.68 7.58 -2.24
CA SER A 217 -11.68 7.04 -3.15
C SER A 217 -12.55 6.00 -2.44
N ASP A 218 -13.81 5.88 -2.87
CA ASP A 218 -14.80 4.95 -2.34
C ASP A 218 -15.60 4.36 -3.51
N VAL A 219 -15.42 3.08 -3.79
CA VAL A 219 -16.06 2.39 -4.92
C VAL A 219 -16.94 1.28 -4.39
N THR A 220 -18.19 1.24 -4.86
CA THR A 220 -19.06 0.06 -4.77
C THR A 220 -19.20 -0.56 -6.15
N ASP A 221 -18.62 -1.75 -6.35
CA ASP A 221 -18.61 -2.42 -7.63
C ASP A 221 -19.73 -3.47 -7.71
N LEU A 222 -20.82 -3.10 -8.38
CA LEU A 222 -21.99 -3.96 -8.60
C LEU A 222 -21.92 -4.72 -9.94
N ASP A 223 -20.86 -4.54 -10.74
CA ASP A 223 -20.66 -5.24 -12.00
C ASP A 223 -20.36 -6.72 -11.79
N ALA A 224 -21.40 -7.53 -11.64
CA ALA A 224 -21.27 -8.95 -11.38
C ALA A 224 -20.49 -9.73 -12.46
N LYS A 225 -20.38 -9.18 -13.69
CA LYS A 225 -19.64 -9.81 -14.79
C LYS A 225 -18.12 -9.59 -14.70
N ASN A 226 -17.70 -8.43 -14.21
CA ASN A 226 -16.29 -8.02 -14.27
C ASN A 226 -15.63 -7.89 -12.90
N ARG A 227 -16.41 -7.74 -11.82
CA ARG A 227 -15.84 -7.60 -10.47
C ARG A 227 -15.10 -8.86 -10.03
N MET A 228 -14.03 -8.65 -9.28
CA MET A 228 -13.28 -9.70 -8.61
C MET A 228 -13.68 -9.74 -7.14
N ILE A 229 -14.00 -10.93 -6.61
CA ILE A 229 -14.45 -11.11 -5.22
C ILE A 229 -13.32 -11.55 -4.28
N LYS A 230 -12.24 -12.12 -4.82
CA LYS A 230 -11.02 -12.54 -4.11
C LYS A 230 -9.84 -12.54 -5.07
N GLY A 231 -8.63 -12.62 -4.57
CA GLY A 231 -7.43 -12.74 -5.39
C GLY A 231 -6.17 -12.28 -4.69
N TYR A 232 -5.07 -12.27 -5.42
CA TYR A 232 -3.75 -11.92 -4.91
C TYR A 232 -3.64 -10.46 -4.48
N ILE A 233 -2.74 -10.23 -3.52
CA ILE A 233 -2.21 -8.92 -3.17
C ILE A 233 -0.82 -8.80 -3.81
N GLY A 234 -0.46 -7.63 -4.30
CA GLY A 234 0.87 -7.37 -4.83
C GLY A 234 1.16 -5.88 -4.93
N VAL A 235 2.43 -5.52 -5.05
CA VAL A 235 2.85 -4.14 -5.27
C VAL A 235 3.68 -4.03 -6.55
N GLN A 236 3.66 -2.87 -7.19
CA GLN A 236 4.08 -2.67 -8.58
C GLN A 236 5.36 -1.83 -8.68
N VAL A 237 6.24 -2.19 -9.64
CA VAL A 237 7.13 -1.25 -10.33
C VAL A 237 6.59 -1.02 -11.74
N HIS A 238 6.52 0.23 -12.16
CA HIS A 238 5.88 0.64 -13.42
C HIS A 238 6.89 0.98 -14.49
N THR A 239 6.56 0.66 -15.75
CA THR A 239 7.36 1.09 -16.92
C THR A 239 7.41 2.61 -16.99
N GLY A 240 8.57 3.16 -17.36
CA GLY A 240 8.73 4.61 -17.46
C GLY A 240 10.13 5.05 -17.07
N PRO A 241 10.27 6.26 -16.55
CA PRO A 241 11.56 6.75 -16.07
C PRO A 241 12.05 5.92 -14.89
N PRO A 242 13.36 5.96 -14.57
CA PRO A 242 13.91 5.37 -13.38
C PRO A 242 13.12 5.76 -12.13
N MET A 243 12.85 4.79 -11.27
CA MET A 243 12.03 4.98 -10.09
C MET A 243 12.47 4.10 -8.94
N LYS A 244 12.14 4.53 -7.73
CA LYS A 244 12.23 3.71 -6.53
C LYS A 244 10.94 3.83 -5.73
N VAL A 245 10.41 2.70 -5.28
CA VAL A 245 9.30 2.63 -4.32
C VAL A 245 9.70 1.71 -3.18
N GLU A 246 9.31 2.07 -1.99
CA GLU A 246 9.68 1.40 -0.76
C GLU A 246 8.42 1.12 0.06
N TYR A 247 8.35 -0.07 0.64
CA TYR A 247 7.22 -0.52 1.45
C TYR A 247 7.70 -1.12 2.76
N LYS A 248 6.96 -0.90 3.84
CA LYS A 248 7.19 -1.54 5.14
C LYS A 248 5.90 -1.67 5.94
N ASN A 249 5.93 -2.42 7.03
CA ASN A 249 4.80 -2.60 7.93
C ASN A 249 3.53 -3.07 7.21
N ILE A 250 3.69 -4.02 6.25
CA ILE A 250 2.58 -4.56 5.47
C ILE A 250 1.82 -5.54 6.35
N ARG A 251 0.58 -5.19 6.72
CA ARG A 251 -0.25 -5.93 7.67
C ARG A 251 -1.63 -6.15 7.10
N LEU A 252 -2.14 -7.36 7.24
CA LEU A 252 -3.44 -7.80 6.77
C LEU A 252 -4.35 -8.13 7.94
N LYS A 253 -5.64 -7.87 7.79
CA LYS A 253 -6.71 -8.30 8.69
C LYS A 253 -7.86 -8.84 7.85
N ILE A 254 -8.22 -10.09 8.05
CA ILE A 254 -9.39 -10.68 7.40
C ILE A 254 -10.66 -10.18 8.11
N ILE A 255 -11.66 -9.81 7.32
CA ILE A 255 -13.00 -9.43 7.77
C ILE A 255 -13.91 -10.63 7.47
N SER A 256 -14.61 -11.11 8.51
CA SER A 256 -15.61 -12.18 8.41
C SER A 256 -16.89 -11.69 7.74
#